data_49a4d7a357c1fe8b835caef483b73af6
#
_entry.id   49a4d7a357c1fe8b835caef483b73af6
#
_cell.length_a   1.000
_cell.length_b   1.000
_cell.length_c   1.000
_cell.angle_alpha   90.00
_cell.angle_beta   90.00
_cell.angle_gamma   90.00
#
_symmetry.space_group_name_H-M   'P 1'
#
loop_
_entity.id
_entity.type
_entity.pdbx_description
1 polymer ?
#
loop_
_entity_poly.entity_id
_entity_poly.type
_entity_poly.pdbx_seq_one_letter_code
_entity_poly.pdbx_strand_id
1 'polypeptide(L)'
;DNSFLGGKDFHTMNDYKFIIIDGHIESVGEIHHLLDQANRTKVPHVIFCFGMSEEVSHAIKYNNSQSKFEVMPVVIKFDENTINVLNDIAVLHTDHIVSSRSGETISQAVRGDLKIGKEIIFHSKGFKITPVAPDIDIVLHRKFLNKRIQEAPHEESKKLVVSRLKRFSSKSIKIYLPEKVYADNDFMRELDYVLRFIKNSNCTFNTIYFNKRKYFVPTELLPFVNKKIDSLKNIYNQIGKLVTYAGN
;
A
#
# COMPACT_ATOMS: atom_id res chain seq x y z
N ASP A 1 12.38 8.55 -2.77
CA ASP A 1 13.53 9.12 -2.04
C ASP A 1 13.12 9.32 -0.59
N ASN A 2 13.82 8.66 0.34
CA ASN A 2 13.53 8.74 1.78
C ASN A 2 13.73 10.16 2.34
N SER A 3 14.42 11.04 1.63
CA SER A 3 14.64 12.43 2.04
C SER A 3 13.33 13.23 2.18
N PHE A 4 12.26 12.82 1.50
CA PHE A 4 10.94 13.44 1.62
C PHE A 4 10.13 12.94 2.83
N LEU A 5 10.52 11.82 3.44
CA LEU A 5 9.87 11.32 4.66
C LEU A 5 10.29 12.07 5.93
N GLY A 6 11.31 12.94 5.84
CA GLY A 6 11.76 13.75 6.98
C GLY A 6 12.20 12.93 8.20
N GLY A 7 12.75 11.72 7.98
CA GLY A 7 13.17 10.81 9.05
C GLY A 7 12.05 10.01 9.70
N LYS A 8 10.83 10.08 9.21
CA LYS A 8 9.71 9.26 9.68
C LYS A 8 9.73 7.87 9.03
N ASP A 9 9.34 6.85 9.78
CA ASP A 9 9.23 5.48 9.26
C ASP A 9 8.13 5.35 8.20
N PHE A 10 7.06 6.12 8.35
CA PHE A 10 5.96 6.17 7.40
C PHE A 10 5.31 7.57 7.39
N HIS A 11 4.67 7.88 6.28
CA HIS A 11 3.91 9.11 6.08
C HIS A 11 2.62 8.77 5.31
N THR A 12 1.49 9.30 5.77
CA THR A 12 0.17 9.03 5.18
C THR A 12 -0.43 10.32 4.64
N MET A 13 -0.88 10.27 3.39
CA MET A 13 -1.65 11.34 2.76
C MET A 13 -3.05 10.83 2.41
N ASN A 14 -4.06 11.60 2.75
CA ASN A 14 -5.47 11.33 2.44
C ASN A 14 -6.00 12.38 1.48
N ASP A 15 -6.97 12.00 0.65
CA ASP A 15 -7.66 12.90 -0.28
C ASP A 15 -6.68 13.75 -1.12
N TYR A 16 -5.60 13.11 -1.59
CA TYR A 16 -4.53 13.75 -2.32
C TYR A 16 -4.85 13.87 -3.81
N LYS A 17 -4.44 14.97 -4.44
CA LYS A 17 -4.38 15.08 -5.90
C LYS A 17 -3.12 14.39 -6.43
N PHE A 18 -3.18 13.84 -7.63
CA PHE A 18 -2.04 13.12 -8.18
C PHE A 18 -1.88 13.34 -9.68
N ILE A 19 -0.66 13.11 -10.15
CA ILE A 19 -0.31 13.05 -11.57
C ILE A 19 0.65 11.89 -11.81
N ILE A 20 0.46 11.19 -12.92
CA ILE A 20 1.30 10.06 -13.32
C ILE A 20 2.00 10.46 -14.62
N ILE A 21 3.33 10.52 -14.62
CA ILE A 21 4.14 11.06 -15.70
C ILE A 21 5.04 9.97 -16.30
N ASP A 22 4.91 9.70 -17.58
CA ASP A 22 5.84 8.86 -18.35
C ASP A 22 7.05 9.69 -18.76
N GLY A 23 7.87 10.06 -17.79
CA GLY A 23 9.02 10.89 -18.08
C GLY A 23 9.83 11.30 -16.87
N HIS A 24 10.90 12.02 -17.15
CA HIS A 24 11.74 12.72 -16.21
C HIS A 24 11.33 14.21 -16.18
N ILE A 25 11.30 14.82 -15.01
CA ILE A 25 10.98 16.23 -14.84
C ILE A 25 12.29 17.02 -14.78
N GLU A 26 12.58 17.78 -15.81
CA GLU A 26 13.87 18.44 -15.98
C GLU A 26 13.93 19.82 -15.31
N SER A 27 12.81 20.55 -15.29
CA SER A 27 12.78 21.93 -14.80
C SER A 27 11.60 22.23 -13.89
N VAL A 28 11.77 23.18 -12.98
CA VAL A 28 10.67 23.69 -12.13
C VAL A 28 9.54 24.29 -12.96
N GLY A 29 9.86 24.84 -14.14
CA GLY A 29 8.86 25.39 -15.06
C GLY A 29 7.80 24.37 -15.48
N GLU A 30 8.16 23.09 -15.63
CA GLU A 30 7.22 22.02 -16.01
C GLU A 30 6.16 21.76 -14.94
N ILE A 31 6.54 21.88 -13.66
CA ILE A 31 5.65 21.63 -12.51
C ILE A 31 5.12 22.92 -11.87
N HIS A 32 5.43 24.09 -12.42
CA HIS A 32 5.04 25.37 -11.81
C HIS A 32 3.53 25.46 -11.54
N HIS A 33 2.70 25.07 -12.51
CA HIS A 33 1.24 25.09 -12.32
C HIS A 33 0.76 24.10 -11.27
N LEU A 34 1.42 22.95 -11.10
CA LEU A 34 1.12 21.98 -10.04
C LEU A 34 1.46 22.56 -8.67
N LEU A 35 2.64 23.18 -8.53
CA LEU A 35 3.06 23.82 -7.28
C LEU A 35 2.13 24.99 -6.91
N ASP A 36 1.71 25.79 -7.91
CA ASP A 36 0.73 26.88 -7.70
C ASP A 36 -0.63 26.32 -7.28
N GLN A 37 -1.14 25.25 -7.93
CA GLN A 37 -2.37 24.59 -7.53
C GLN A 37 -2.29 24.06 -6.10
N ALA A 38 -1.20 23.36 -5.74
CA ALA A 38 -0.97 22.85 -4.39
C ALA A 38 -0.96 23.97 -3.35
N ASN A 39 -0.31 25.10 -3.68
CA ASN A 39 -0.27 26.27 -2.80
C ASN A 39 -1.63 26.93 -2.61
N ARG A 40 -2.44 27.03 -3.66
CA ARG A 40 -3.79 27.63 -3.59
C ARG A 40 -4.80 26.75 -2.86
N THR A 41 -4.80 25.45 -3.18
CA THR A 41 -5.82 24.53 -2.66
C THR A 41 -5.48 23.98 -1.29
N LYS A 42 -4.19 23.95 -0.92
CA LYS A 42 -3.65 23.28 0.29
C LYS A 42 -3.95 21.78 0.35
N VAL A 43 -4.42 21.20 -0.76
CA VAL A 43 -4.60 19.75 -0.88
C VAL A 43 -3.24 19.10 -1.12
N PRO A 44 -2.94 17.97 -0.46
CA PRO A 44 -1.70 17.23 -0.73
C PRO A 44 -1.63 16.77 -2.19
N HIS A 45 -0.43 16.78 -2.77
CA HIS A 45 -0.21 16.33 -4.14
C HIS A 45 0.84 15.22 -4.21
N VAL A 46 0.63 14.24 -5.08
CA VAL A 46 1.58 13.15 -5.35
C VAL A 46 1.97 13.16 -6.83
N ILE A 47 3.26 13.12 -7.11
CA ILE A 47 3.82 13.07 -8.46
C ILE A 47 4.48 11.70 -8.65
N PHE A 48 3.94 10.87 -9.53
CA PHE A 48 4.58 9.62 -9.96
C PHE A 48 5.37 9.89 -11.25
N CYS A 49 6.68 9.65 -11.24
CA CYS A 49 7.54 9.89 -12.38
C CYS A 49 8.75 8.92 -12.43
N PHE A 50 9.51 8.94 -13.52
CA PHE A 50 10.75 8.16 -13.62
C PHE A 50 11.93 8.82 -12.91
N GLY A 51 11.89 10.12 -12.77
CA GLY A 51 12.92 10.90 -12.12
C GLY A 51 12.62 12.38 -12.16
N MET A 52 13.49 13.16 -11.52
CA MET A 52 13.46 14.61 -11.56
C MET A 52 14.88 15.16 -11.37
N SER A 53 15.10 16.36 -11.88
CA SER A 53 16.36 17.07 -11.66
C SER A 53 16.56 17.44 -10.19
N GLU A 54 17.79 17.71 -9.81
CA GLU A 54 18.10 18.16 -8.45
C GLU A 54 17.43 19.49 -8.13
N GLU A 55 17.35 20.38 -9.12
CA GLU A 55 16.66 21.67 -9.01
C GLU A 55 15.18 21.48 -8.65
N VAL A 56 14.47 20.60 -9.35
CA VAL A 56 13.06 20.27 -9.10
C VAL A 56 12.89 19.66 -7.70
N SER A 57 13.74 18.70 -7.34
CA SER A 57 13.73 18.06 -6.03
C SER A 57 13.94 19.08 -4.90
N HIS A 58 14.91 19.99 -5.09
CA HIS A 58 15.21 21.04 -4.12
C HIS A 58 14.05 22.03 -3.98
N ALA A 59 13.45 22.46 -5.09
CA ALA A 59 12.31 23.36 -5.07
C ALA A 59 11.11 22.76 -4.31
N ILE A 60 10.79 21.47 -4.53
CA ILE A 60 9.72 20.79 -3.80
C ILE A 60 10.05 20.71 -2.30
N LYS A 61 11.27 20.28 -1.93
CA LYS A 61 11.70 20.17 -0.53
C LYS A 61 11.64 21.52 0.18
N TYR A 62 12.13 22.58 -0.47
CA TYR A 62 12.10 23.92 0.09
C TYR A 62 10.67 24.39 0.38
N ASN A 63 9.76 24.23 -0.56
CA ASN A 63 8.37 24.62 -0.38
C ASN A 63 7.66 23.79 0.70
N ASN A 64 7.90 22.47 0.75
CA ASN A 64 7.36 21.61 1.81
C ASN A 64 7.89 22.04 3.20
N SER A 65 9.18 22.39 3.31
CA SER A 65 9.78 22.83 4.59
C SER A 65 9.18 24.14 5.11
N GLN A 66 8.73 25.01 4.20
CA GLN A 66 8.03 26.24 4.56
C GLN A 66 6.56 26.02 4.95
N SER A 67 6.08 24.76 5.01
CA SER A 67 4.69 24.39 5.29
C SER A 67 3.66 25.10 4.41
N LYS A 68 4.06 25.52 3.22
CA LYS A 68 3.20 26.21 2.26
C LYS A 68 2.18 25.27 1.66
N PHE A 69 2.63 24.04 1.35
CA PHE A 69 1.83 22.97 0.79
C PHE A 69 2.58 21.64 0.95
N GLU A 70 1.94 20.55 0.61
CA GLU A 70 2.52 19.21 0.67
C GLU A 70 2.53 18.58 -0.72
N VAL A 71 3.73 18.35 -1.27
CA VAL A 71 3.95 17.66 -2.54
C VAL A 71 4.93 16.52 -2.33
N MET A 72 4.50 15.29 -2.62
CA MET A 72 5.31 14.09 -2.45
C MET A 72 5.67 13.49 -3.82
N PRO A 73 6.92 13.59 -4.27
CA PRO A 73 7.37 12.92 -5.47
C PRO A 73 7.67 11.44 -5.20
N VAL A 74 7.15 10.59 -6.06
CA VAL A 74 7.40 9.15 -6.10
C VAL A 74 8.22 8.85 -7.34
N VAL A 75 9.52 8.74 -7.18
CA VAL A 75 10.42 8.37 -8.26
C VAL A 75 10.43 6.85 -8.40
N ILE A 76 9.96 6.36 -9.54
CA ILE A 76 9.94 4.94 -9.88
C ILE A 76 11.20 4.66 -10.69
N LYS A 77 12.07 3.80 -10.13
CA LYS A 77 13.34 3.47 -10.77
C LYS A 77 13.07 2.94 -12.18
N PHE A 78 13.74 3.54 -13.18
CA PHE A 78 13.60 3.15 -14.57
C PHE A 78 14.21 1.75 -14.79
N ASP A 79 13.34 0.78 -15.06
CA ASP A 79 13.70 -0.59 -15.44
C ASP A 79 12.64 -1.15 -16.42
N GLU A 80 12.81 -2.38 -16.86
CA GLU A 80 11.88 -3.05 -17.79
C GLU A 80 10.42 -3.12 -17.29
N ASN A 81 10.22 -2.95 -16.00
CA ASN A 81 8.90 -3.04 -15.36
C ASN A 81 8.27 -1.67 -15.09
N THR A 82 8.98 -0.58 -15.31
CA THR A 82 8.58 0.78 -14.90
C THR A 82 7.25 1.21 -15.50
N ILE A 83 7.09 1.06 -16.82
CA ILE A 83 5.83 1.36 -17.50
C ILE A 83 4.67 0.52 -16.95
N ASN A 84 4.95 -0.74 -16.61
CA ASN A 84 3.95 -1.61 -16.01
C ASN A 84 3.52 -1.11 -14.62
N VAL A 85 4.45 -0.57 -13.83
CA VAL A 85 4.14 0.00 -12.51
C VAL A 85 3.28 1.25 -12.66
N LEU A 86 3.61 2.15 -13.60
CA LEU A 86 2.78 3.33 -13.88
C LEU A 86 1.37 2.94 -14.35
N ASN A 87 1.25 1.94 -15.24
CA ASN A 87 -0.04 1.42 -15.67
C ASN A 87 -0.84 0.84 -14.51
N ASP A 88 -0.19 0.11 -13.60
CA ASP A 88 -0.84 -0.44 -12.40
C ASP A 88 -1.35 0.68 -11.48
N ILE A 89 -0.57 1.75 -11.30
CA ILE A 89 -0.98 2.94 -10.54
C ILE A 89 -2.15 3.65 -11.23
N ALA A 90 -2.12 3.79 -12.55
CA ALA A 90 -3.18 4.41 -13.33
C ALA A 90 -4.51 3.64 -13.18
N VAL A 91 -4.45 2.30 -13.22
CA VAL A 91 -5.64 1.45 -12.98
C VAL A 91 -6.20 1.66 -11.58
N LEU A 92 -5.35 1.69 -10.54
CA LEU A 92 -5.79 1.90 -9.15
C LEU A 92 -6.49 3.24 -8.92
N HIS A 93 -6.12 4.24 -9.70
CA HIS A 93 -6.66 5.60 -9.63
C HIS A 93 -7.76 5.89 -10.68
N THR A 94 -8.02 4.97 -11.58
CA THR A 94 -8.94 5.17 -12.75
C THR A 94 -8.54 6.41 -13.54
N ASP A 95 -7.24 6.54 -13.84
CA ASP A 95 -6.69 7.68 -14.57
C ASP A 95 -5.72 7.23 -15.66
N HIS A 96 -5.19 8.19 -16.42
CA HIS A 96 -4.23 7.96 -17.48
C HIS A 96 -2.82 8.43 -17.09
N ILE A 97 -1.85 8.06 -17.93
CA ILE A 97 -0.46 8.47 -17.77
C ILE A 97 -0.22 9.64 -18.70
N VAL A 98 0.21 10.77 -18.16
CA VAL A 98 0.64 11.94 -18.92
C VAL A 98 1.96 11.61 -19.61
N SER A 99 1.97 11.63 -20.93
CA SER A 99 3.14 11.30 -21.73
C SER A 99 3.44 12.37 -22.77
N SER A 100 4.66 12.87 -22.77
CA SER A 100 5.13 13.79 -23.82
C SER A 100 5.12 13.15 -25.21
N ARG A 101 5.20 11.81 -25.29
CA ARG A 101 5.09 11.06 -26.55
C ARG A 101 3.70 11.16 -27.15
N SER A 102 2.67 11.35 -26.32
CA SER A 102 1.29 11.61 -26.74
C SER A 102 1.00 13.09 -26.97
N GLY A 103 2.01 13.96 -26.83
CA GLY A 103 1.85 15.42 -26.95
C GLY A 103 1.24 16.08 -25.73
N GLU A 104 1.13 15.36 -24.61
CA GLU A 104 0.58 15.88 -23.36
C GLU A 104 1.66 16.56 -22.53
N THR A 105 1.28 17.62 -21.83
CA THR A 105 2.14 18.32 -20.88
C THR A 105 1.57 18.26 -19.47
N ILE A 106 2.46 18.33 -18.47
CA ILE A 106 2.06 18.42 -17.05
C ILE A 106 1.12 19.61 -16.84
N SER A 107 1.44 20.76 -17.45
CA SER A 107 0.63 21.97 -17.35
C SER A 107 -0.80 21.79 -17.89
N GLN A 108 -0.97 21.05 -18.99
CA GLN A 108 -2.31 20.75 -19.54
C GLN A 108 -3.09 19.83 -18.59
N ALA A 109 -2.46 18.77 -18.08
CA ALA A 109 -3.08 17.85 -17.14
C ALA A 109 -3.54 18.57 -15.86
N VAL A 110 -2.71 19.44 -15.30
CA VAL A 110 -3.05 20.23 -14.10
C VAL A 110 -4.22 21.19 -14.35
N ARG A 111 -4.30 21.83 -15.53
CA ARG A 111 -5.44 22.71 -15.90
C ARG A 111 -6.74 21.94 -16.11
N GLY A 112 -6.67 20.66 -16.49
CA GLY A 112 -7.81 19.77 -16.64
C GLY A 112 -8.43 19.28 -15.32
N ASP A 113 -7.93 19.75 -14.19
CA ASP A 113 -8.22 19.33 -12.82
C ASP A 113 -7.79 17.89 -12.51
N LEU A 114 -6.79 17.77 -11.64
CA LEU A 114 -6.24 16.49 -11.20
C LEU A 114 -7.27 15.71 -10.37
N LYS A 115 -7.36 14.42 -10.60
CA LYS A 115 -8.21 13.53 -9.82
C LYS A 115 -7.71 13.39 -8.38
N ILE A 116 -8.59 12.92 -7.51
CA ILE A 116 -8.32 12.74 -6.08
C ILE A 116 -8.13 11.26 -5.78
N GLY A 117 -6.99 10.92 -5.19
CA GLY A 117 -6.71 9.63 -4.59
C GLY A 117 -7.22 9.58 -3.15
N LYS A 118 -7.62 8.40 -2.69
CA LYS A 118 -8.23 8.22 -1.37
C LYS A 118 -7.19 8.26 -0.24
N GLU A 119 -6.23 7.36 -0.27
CA GLU A 119 -5.17 7.23 0.74
C GLU A 119 -3.92 6.65 0.10
N ILE A 120 -2.77 7.22 0.43
CA ILE A 120 -1.46 6.67 0.13
C ILE A 120 -0.59 6.68 1.38
N ILE A 121 0.10 5.56 1.65
CA ILE A 121 1.00 5.41 2.77
C ILE A 121 2.39 5.17 2.21
N PHE A 122 3.31 6.07 2.52
CA PHE A 122 4.73 5.96 2.17
C PHE A 122 5.50 5.32 3.32
N HIS A 123 6.49 4.52 3.00
CA HIS A 123 7.46 3.98 3.94
C HIS A 123 8.84 3.86 3.27
N SER A 124 9.88 3.59 4.05
CA SER A 124 11.27 3.57 3.56
C SER A 124 11.52 2.63 2.37
N LYS A 125 10.71 1.58 2.18
CA LYS A 125 10.87 0.57 1.13
C LYS A 125 9.85 0.68 -0.01
N GLY A 126 8.94 1.65 0.04
CA GLY A 126 7.91 1.80 -0.99
C GLY A 126 6.67 2.55 -0.50
N PHE A 127 5.56 2.27 -1.16
CA PHE A 127 4.29 2.91 -0.83
C PHE A 127 3.13 1.94 -1.02
N LYS A 128 2.02 2.26 -0.38
CA LYS A 128 0.75 1.53 -0.51
C LYS A 128 -0.35 2.50 -0.89
N ILE A 129 -1.10 2.18 -1.93
CA ILE A 129 -2.25 2.95 -2.40
C ILE A 129 -3.54 2.24 -1.98
N THR A 130 -4.50 3.00 -1.44
CA THR A 130 -5.89 2.56 -1.31
C THR A 130 -6.61 2.88 -2.62
N PRO A 131 -7.12 1.87 -3.37
CA PRO A 131 -7.70 2.10 -4.67
C PRO A 131 -8.91 3.04 -4.63
N VAL A 132 -9.03 3.89 -5.64
CA VAL A 132 -10.24 4.64 -5.96
C VAL A 132 -11.09 3.87 -6.99
N ALA A 133 -10.40 3.06 -7.83
CA ALA A 133 -11.05 2.24 -8.83
C ALA A 133 -12.12 1.32 -8.24
N PRO A 134 -13.27 1.16 -8.89
CA PRO A 134 -14.27 0.19 -8.53
C PRO A 134 -13.68 -1.23 -8.48
N ASP A 135 -14.19 -2.07 -7.57
CA ASP A 135 -13.70 -3.45 -7.43
C ASP A 135 -13.78 -4.24 -8.75
N ILE A 136 -14.75 -3.94 -9.60
CA ILE A 136 -14.90 -4.58 -10.89
C ILE A 136 -13.70 -4.32 -11.81
N ASP A 137 -13.18 -3.10 -11.83
CA ASP A 137 -12.03 -2.73 -12.67
C ASP A 137 -10.77 -3.45 -12.18
N ILE A 138 -10.59 -3.54 -10.87
CA ILE A 138 -9.49 -4.28 -10.26
C ILE A 138 -9.60 -5.78 -10.60
N VAL A 139 -10.80 -6.35 -10.54
CA VAL A 139 -11.04 -7.75 -10.92
C VAL A 139 -10.75 -7.98 -12.40
N LEU A 140 -11.18 -7.07 -13.28
CA LEU A 140 -10.92 -7.15 -14.72
C LEU A 140 -9.41 -7.04 -15.01
N HIS A 141 -8.71 -6.13 -14.35
CA HIS A 141 -7.25 -6.01 -14.49
C HIS A 141 -6.53 -7.28 -14.00
N ARG A 142 -6.96 -7.88 -12.90
CA ARG A 142 -6.42 -9.17 -12.43
C ARG A 142 -6.66 -10.29 -13.43
N LYS A 143 -7.85 -10.37 -14.05
CA LYS A 143 -8.12 -11.33 -15.12
C LYS A 143 -7.22 -11.11 -16.33
N PHE A 144 -7.01 -9.86 -16.73
CA PHE A 144 -6.05 -9.50 -17.78
C PHE A 144 -4.63 -9.97 -17.45
N LEU A 145 -4.14 -9.69 -16.25
CA LEU A 145 -2.81 -10.16 -15.82
C LEU A 145 -2.71 -11.69 -15.81
N ASN A 146 -3.74 -12.41 -15.35
CA ASN A 146 -3.75 -13.87 -15.41
C ASN A 146 -3.65 -14.40 -16.85
N LYS A 147 -4.37 -13.78 -17.80
CA LYS A 147 -4.26 -14.13 -19.21
C LYS A 147 -2.83 -13.90 -19.73
N ARG A 148 -2.23 -12.74 -19.39
CA ARG A 148 -0.84 -12.43 -19.75
C ARG A 148 0.18 -13.41 -19.18
N ILE A 149 -0.05 -13.99 -18.00
CA ILE A 149 0.80 -15.04 -17.43
C ILE A 149 0.79 -16.30 -18.31
N GLN A 150 -0.39 -16.66 -18.85
CA GLN A 150 -0.54 -17.84 -19.73
C GLN A 150 0.08 -17.62 -21.10
N GLU A 151 0.03 -16.38 -21.60
CA GLU A 151 0.54 -15.99 -22.93
C GLU A 151 2.02 -15.61 -22.90
N ALA A 152 2.64 -15.51 -21.73
CA ALA A 152 4.03 -15.06 -21.60
C ALA A 152 5.02 -16.08 -22.23
N PRO A 153 5.83 -15.66 -23.21
CA PRO A 153 6.69 -16.58 -23.97
C PRO A 153 7.88 -17.09 -23.16
N HIS A 154 8.33 -16.37 -22.15
CA HIS A 154 9.51 -16.65 -21.36
C HIS A 154 9.23 -16.60 -19.86
N GLU A 155 9.95 -17.40 -19.07
CA GLU A 155 9.79 -17.44 -17.60
C GLU A 155 10.09 -16.10 -16.93
N GLU A 156 11.00 -15.28 -17.46
CA GLU A 156 11.30 -13.94 -16.93
C GLU A 156 10.10 -13.00 -17.10
N SER A 157 9.51 -12.95 -18.30
CA SER A 157 8.29 -12.19 -18.56
C SER A 157 7.14 -12.63 -17.67
N LYS A 158 7.01 -13.95 -17.48
CA LYS A 158 6.02 -14.54 -16.58
C LYS A 158 6.20 -14.11 -15.13
N LYS A 159 7.45 -14.13 -14.62
CA LYS A 159 7.78 -13.66 -13.27
C LYS A 159 7.39 -12.19 -13.06
N LEU A 160 7.63 -11.33 -14.04
CA LEU A 160 7.24 -9.92 -13.99
C LEU A 160 5.71 -9.78 -13.85
N VAL A 161 4.94 -10.47 -14.69
CA VAL A 161 3.46 -10.41 -14.62
C VAL A 161 2.93 -11.00 -13.32
N VAL A 162 3.52 -12.10 -12.83
CA VAL A 162 3.18 -12.68 -11.52
C VAL A 162 3.44 -11.69 -10.39
N SER A 163 4.54 -10.95 -10.44
CA SER A 163 4.85 -9.92 -9.43
C SER A 163 3.80 -8.80 -9.41
N ARG A 164 3.30 -8.38 -10.59
CA ARG A 164 2.20 -7.42 -10.72
C ARG A 164 0.92 -7.98 -10.12
N LEU A 165 0.52 -9.19 -10.50
CA LEU A 165 -0.68 -9.83 -9.97
C LEU A 165 -0.65 -9.93 -8.43
N LYS A 166 0.51 -10.23 -7.85
CA LYS A 166 0.69 -10.27 -6.39
C LYS A 166 0.40 -8.91 -5.75
N ARG A 167 0.79 -7.78 -6.36
CA ARG A 167 0.49 -6.43 -5.84
C ARG A 167 -1.03 -6.18 -5.76
N PHE A 168 -1.79 -6.60 -6.77
CA PHE A 168 -3.26 -6.48 -6.78
C PHE A 168 -3.98 -7.50 -5.91
N SER A 169 -3.31 -8.57 -5.49
CA SER A 169 -3.89 -9.65 -4.69
C SER A 169 -3.50 -9.56 -3.21
N SER A 170 -2.52 -8.74 -2.87
CA SER A 170 -2.04 -8.61 -1.49
C SER A 170 -3.07 -7.89 -0.63
N LYS A 171 -3.73 -8.63 0.24
CA LYS A 171 -4.46 -8.05 1.36
C LYS A 171 -3.42 -7.63 2.42
N SER A 172 -3.38 -6.36 2.77
CA SER A 172 -2.54 -5.91 3.89
C SER A 172 -3.38 -5.83 5.15
N ILE A 173 -2.83 -6.35 6.24
CA ILE A 173 -3.40 -6.20 7.58
C ILE A 173 -2.52 -5.19 8.31
N LYS A 174 -3.12 -4.15 8.88
CA LYS A 174 -2.45 -3.20 9.73
C LYS A 174 -2.71 -3.60 11.18
N ILE A 175 -1.65 -3.96 11.90
CA ILE A 175 -1.73 -4.34 13.31
C ILE A 175 -1.24 -3.15 14.13
N TYR A 176 -2.12 -2.59 14.95
CA TYR A 176 -1.76 -1.56 15.92
C TYR A 176 -1.38 -2.23 17.22
N LEU A 177 -0.17 -2.00 17.69
CA LEU A 177 0.32 -2.48 18.96
C LEU A 177 0.38 -1.32 19.96
N PRO A 178 -0.03 -1.51 21.22
CA PRO A 178 0.20 -0.53 22.29
C PRO A 178 1.70 -0.33 22.53
N GLU A 179 2.12 0.89 22.92
CA GLU A 179 3.54 1.22 23.18
C GLU A 179 4.22 0.23 24.16
N LYS A 180 3.50 -0.23 25.19
CA LYS A 180 4.01 -1.21 26.15
C LYS A 180 4.45 -2.54 25.51
N VAL A 181 3.88 -2.90 24.38
CA VAL A 181 4.17 -4.15 23.67
C VAL A 181 5.42 -4.00 22.79
N TYR A 182 5.74 -2.80 22.33
CA TYR A 182 6.98 -2.53 21.59
C TYR A 182 8.24 -2.70 22.46
N ALA A 183 8.11 -2.53 23.77
CA ALA A 183 9.21 -2.72 24.72
C ALA A 183 9.47 -4.21 25.04
N ASP A 184 8.56 -5.12 24.67
CA ASP A 184 8.70 -6.56 24.87
C ASP A 184 9.39 -7.19 23.65
N ASN A 185 10.70 -7.38 23.78
CA ASN A 185 11.52 -7.96 22.70
C ASN A 185 11.16 -9.41 22.38
N ASP A 186 10.63 -10.17 23.32
CA ASP A 186 10.24 -11.56 23.11
C ASP A 186 8.95 -11.61 22.31
N PHE A 187 7.98 -10.81 22.68
CA PHE A 187 6.74 -10.66 21.92
C PHE A 187 7.02 -10.19 20.48
N MET A 188 7.90 -9.20 20.29
CA MET A 188 8.25 -8.70 18.96
C MET A 188 8.96 -9.76 18.11
N ARG A 189 9.79 -10.62 18.69
CA ARG A 189 10.39 -11.77 17.99
C ARG A 189 9.36 -12.81 17.57
N GLU A 190 8.44 -13.17 18.47
CA GLU A 190 7.36 -14.11 18.15
C GLU A 190 6.44 -13.55 17.06
N LEU A 191 6.09 -12.27 17.14
CA LEU A 191 5.28 -11.61 16.13
C LEU A 191 5.97 -11.62 14.76
N ASP A 192 7.27 -11.30 14.69
CA ASP A 192 8.03 -11.33 13.43
C ASP A 192 8.11 -12.75 12.87
N TYR A 193 8.29 -13.76 13.71
CA TYR A 193 8.25 -15.16 13.29
C TYR A 193 6.89 -15.54 12.68
N VAL A 194 5.80 -15.18 13.34
CA VAL A 194 4.44 -15.44 12.83
C VAL A 194 4.18 -14.69 11.52
N LEU A 195 4.60 -13.43 11.42
CA LEU A 195 4.44 -12.63 10.20
C LEU A 195 5.25 -13.21 9.03
N ARG A 196 6.47 -13.70 9.28
CA ARG A 196 7.28 -14.40 8.25
C ARG A 196 6.63 -15.72 7.84
N PHE A 197 6.11 -16.48 8.78
CA PHE A 197 5.37 -17.70 8.49
C PHE A 197 4.16 -17.42 7.60
N ILE A 198 3.32 -16.44 7.97
CA ILE A 198 2.15 -16.02 7.17
C ILE A 198 2.56 -15.55 5.77
N LYS A 199 3.65 -14.79 5.67
CA LYS A 199 4.14 -14.26 4.38
C LYS A 199 4.65 -15.36 3.45
N ASN A 200 5.28 -16.40 4.00
CA ASN A 200 5.91 -17.47 3.22
C ASN A 200 4.94 -18.63 2.95
N SER A 201 3.87 -18.74 3.73
CA SER A 201 2.84 -19.75 3.50
C SER A 201 1.76 -19.17 2.57
N ASN A 202 1.37 -19.94 1.54
CA ASN A 202 0.19 -19.64 0.70
C ASN A 202 -1.11 -19.95 1.48
N CYS A 203 -1.15 -19.62 2.78
CA CYS A 203 -2.24 -20.00 3.66
C CYS A 203 -3.53 -19.24 3.31
N THR A 204 -4.62 -19.95 3.24
CA THR A 204 -5.95 -19.38 3.37
C THR A 204 -6.27 -19.18 4.84
N PHE A 205 -7.00 -18.11 5.18
CA PHE A 205 -7.37 -17.80 6.55
C PHE A 205 -8.84 -18.07 6.79
N ASN A 206 -9.14 -18.73 7.90
CA ASN A 206 -10.48 -18.89 8.42
C ASN A 206 -10.74 -17.92 9.57
N THR A 207 -11.99 -17.48 9.68
CA THR A 207 -12.43 -16.66 10.80
C THR A 207 -12.95 -17.56 11.92
N ILE A 208 -12.41 -17.38 13.12
CA ILE A 208 -12.95 -18.00 14.35
C ILE A 208 -13.40 -16.92 15.31
N TYR A 209 -14.41 -17.24 16.12
CA TYR A 209 -14.91 -16.37 17.19
C TYR A 209 -14.61 -17.02 18.54
N PHE A 210 -13.93 -16.29 19.41
CA PHE A 210 -13.66 -16.73 20.78
C PHE A 210 -13.81 -15.53 21.73
N ASN A 211 -14.54 -15.70 22.83
CA ASN A 211 -14.84 -14.66 23.81
C ASN A 211 -15.35 -13.35 23.18
N LYS A 212 -16.30 -13.44 22.25
CA LYS A 212 -16.88 -12.31 21.50
C LYS A 212 -15.89 -11.55 20.60
N ARG A 213 -14.67 -12.05 20.42
CA ARG A 213 -13.66 -11.47 19.53
C ARG A 213 -13.50 -12.32 18.29
N LYS A 214 -13.17 -11.64 17.19
CA LYS A 214 -12.93 -12.25 15.88
C LYS A 214 -11.43 -12.46 15.69
N TYR A 215 -11.03 -13.69 15.33
CA TYR A 215 -9.64 -14.05 15.04
C TYR A 215 -9.53 -14.62 13.64
N PHE A 216 -8.41 -14.34 12.97
CA PHE A 216 -8.07 -14.93 11.67
C PHE A 216 -7.01 -16.00 11.92
N VAL A 217 -7.30 -17.22 11.53
CA VAL A 217 -6.43 -18.38 11.73
C VAL A 217 -6.12 -19.03 10.39
N PRO A 218 -4.83 -19.30 10.08
CA PRO A 218 -4.47 -20.09 8.91
C PRO A 218 -5.21 -21.42 8.91
N THR A 219 -5.68 -21.83 7.73
CA THR A 219 -6.50 -23.07 7.59
C THR A 219 -5.78 -24.29 8.13
N GLU A 220 -4.47 -24.37 7.95
CA GLU A 220 -3.61 -25.46 8.41
C GLU A 220 -3.52 -25.54 9.94
N LEU A 221 -3.65 -24.41 10.63
CA LEU A 221 -3.60 -24.34 12.09
C LEU A 221 -4.98 -24.49 12.74
N LEU A 222 -6.06 -24.45 11.95
CA LEU A 222 -7.43 -24.51 12.47
C LEU A 222 -7.71 -25.72 13.35
N PRO A 223 -7.27 -26.96 13.01
CA PRO A 223 -7.48 -28.13 13.87
C PRO A 223 -6.83 -27.99 15.26
N PHE A 224 -5.61 -27.42 15.31
CA PHE A 224 -4.90 -27.21 16.58
C PHE A 224 -5.57 -26.14 17.44
N VAL A 225 -5.98 -25.04 16.82
CA VAL A 225 -6.66 -23.94 17.51
C VAL A 225 -8.00 -24.39 18.06
N ASN A 226 -8.80 -25.11 17.28
CA ASN A 226 -10.08 -25.66 17.72
C ASN A 226 -9.90 -26.62 18.89
N LYS A 227 -8.93 -27.54 18.82
CA LYS A 227 -8.60 -28.46 19.92
C LYS A 227 -8.24 -27.71 21.22
N LYS A 228 -7.47 -26.61 21.10
CA LYS A 228 -7.12 -25.76 22.27
C LYS A 228 -8.33 -25.01 22.82
N ILE A 229 -9.18 -24.47 21.96
CA ILE A 229 -10.43 -23.80 22.36
C ILE A 229 -11.35 -24.78 23.10
N ASP A 230 -11.52 -25.99 22.59
CA ASP A 230 -12.36 -27.00 23.20
C ASP A 230 -11.77 -27.46 24.54
N SER A 231 -10.46 -27.60 24.65
CA SER A 231 -9.78 -27.89 25.93
C SER A 231 -10.02 -26.77 26.94
N LEU A 232 -9.92 -25.50 26.55
CA LEU A 232 -10.20 -24.37 27.43
C LEU A 232 -11.67 -24.32 27.84
N LYS A 233 -12.62 -24.59 26.95
CA LYS A 233 -14.05 -24.67 27.30
C LYS A 233 -14.31 -25.76 28.32
N ASN A 234 -13.68 -26.92 28.16
CA ASN A 234 -13.80 -28.03 29.11
C ASN A 234 -13.25 -27.65 30.51
N ILE A 235 -12.10 -26.96 30.56
CA ILE A 235 -11.53 -26.45 31.82
C ILE A 235 -12.47 -25.43 32.49
N TYR A 236 -12.99 -24.46 31.72
CA TYR A 236 -13.96 -23.48 32.22
C TYR A 236 -15.23 -24.13 32.75
N ASN A 237 -15.75 -25.15 32.04
CA ASN A 237 -16.92 -25.91 32.48
C ASN A 237 -16.66 -26.71 33.77
N GLN A 238 -15.45 -27.25 33.95
CA GLN A 238 -15.04 -27.94 35.17
C GLN A 238 -14.90 -26.96 36.34
N ILE A 239 -14.27 -25.81 36.13
CA ILE A 239 -14.16 -24.74 37.14
C ILE A 239 -15.55 -24.24 37.56
N GLY A 240 -16.46 -24.00 36.57
CA GLY A 240 -17.83 -23.59 36.83
C GLY A 240 -18.60 -24.61 37.69
N LYS A 241 -18.38 -25.91 37.46
CA LYS A 241 -18.94 -26.98 38.31
C LYS A 241 -18.35 -26.98 39.73
N LEU A 242 -17.04 -26.74 39.87
CA LEU A 242 -16.37 -26.65 41.18
C LEU A 242 -16.86 -25.45 42.01
N VAL A 243 -17.08 -24.30 41.36
CA VAL A 243 -17.61 -23.10 42.05
C VAL A 243 -19.06 -23.29 42.47
N THR A 244 -19.88 -24.04 41.75
CA THR A 244 -21.26 -24.38 42.13
C THR A 244 -21.29 -25.40 43.27
N TYR A 245 -20.29 -26.28 43.41
CA TYR A 245 -20.18 -27.22 44.53
C TYR A 245 -19.65 -26.58 45.83
N ALA A 246 -18.90 -25.51 45.76
CA ALA A 246 -18.34 -24.79 46.91
C ALA A 246 -19.30 -23.72 47.50
N GLY A 247 -20.46 -23.52 46.87
CA GLY A 247 -21.46 -22.50 47.24
C GLY A 247 -22.75 -23.08 47.85
N ASN A 248 -22.78 -24.37 48.27
CA ASN A 248 -23.88 -25.01 49.00
C ASN A 248 -23.47 -25.37 50.44
#